data_96174290226441686cbb2ebde9c8cddf
#
_entry.id   96174290226441686cbb2ebde9c8cddf
#
_cell.length_a   1.000
_cell.length_b   1.000
_cell.length_c   1.000
_cell.angle_alpha   90.00
_cell.angle_beta   90.00
_cell.angle_gamma   90.00
#
_symmetry.space_group_name_H-M   'P 1'
#
loop_
_entity.id
_entity.type
_entity.pdbx_description
1 polymer ?
#
loop_
_entity_poly.entity_id
_entity_poly.type
_entity_poly.pdbx_seq_one_letter_code
_entity_poly.pdbx_strand_id
1 'polypeptide(L)'
;MKVLKFGGTSVGSVESILSLKAIVEKQAEKQPVIVVVSALGGITDKLIATSQLALKGDDTWKDEFQAMVDRHHKMIDTIITDTRKREKLFNVVDSLFDQLRSIYFGVYLIHDLSKKTQDAIVSYGERLSSNIVATLVQGARWFDSREFIKTVQKNHKNILDSELTNRLVRRTFSDLPRVSLVPGFISMDRDSNEITNLGRGGSDYTAAIIAAALDADILEIWTDVDGFMTADPRVIKTAYTINELSYIEAMELCNFGAKVIYPPTIYPVCIKNIPIRVKNTFNPEAEGTIIKAKIDNDSKPIKGISSINGTTLITVTGLSMVGVIGVNRRIFTALADNGISVFMVSQASSENSTSIGV
;
A
#
# COMPACT_ATOMS: atom_id res chain seq x y z
N MET A 1 -17.06 2.93 13.69
CA MET A 1 -16.17 3.82 12.91
C MET A 1 -15.67 3.11 11.66
N LYS A 2 -15.27 3.86 10.63
CA LYS A 2 -14.70 3.28 9.39
C LYS A 2 -13.25 3.70 9.21
N VAL A 3 -12.48 2.82 8.56
CA VAL A 3 -11.17 3.15 8.02
C VAL A 3 -11.26 3.21 6.50
N LEU A 4 -10.84 4.32 5.91
CA LEU A 4 -10.85 4.59 4.47
C LEU A 4 -9.41 4.69 4.00
N LYS A 5 -9.00 3.87 3.03
CA LYS A 5 -7.67 3.99 2.41
C LYS A 5 -7.80 4.49 0.97
N PHE A 6 -7.02 5.49 0.62
CA PHE A 6 -6.94 6.01 -0.74
C PHE A 6 -5.57 5.74 -1.35
N GLY A 7 -5.56 5.07 -2.51
CA GLY A 7 -4.34 4.75 -3.25
C GLY A 7 -3.73 5.96 -3.96
N GLY A 8 -2.53 5.79 -4.53
CA GLY A 8 -1.82 6.86 -5.23
C GLY A 8 -2.60 7.46 -6.42
N THR A 9 -3.37 6.66 -7.14
CA THR A 9 -4.27 7.15 -8.21
C THR A 9 -5.40 8.02 -7.66
N SER A 10 -5.91 7.69 -6.47
CA SER A 10 -6.96 8.43 -5.78
C SER A 10 -6.51 9.78 -5.19
N VAL A 11 -5.20 10.01 -5.11
CA VAL A 11 -4.60 11.29 -4.68
C VAL A 11 -3.68 11.89 -5.76
N GLY A 12 -3.68 11.33 -6.98
CA GLY A 12 -2.71 11.66 -8.04
C GLY A 12 -3.02 12.92 -8.85
N SER A 13 -4.27 13.39 -8.85
CA SER A 13 -4.74 14.54 -9.62
C SER A 13 -5.67 15.42 -8.78
N VAL A 14 -5.91 16.63 -9.26
CA VAL A 14 -6.89 17.56 -8.66
C VAL A 14 -8.27 16.92 -8.58
N GLU A 15 -8.73 16.30 -9.66
CA GLU A 15 -10.02 15.63 -9.75
C GLU A 15 -10.17 14.52 -8.71
N SER A 16 -9.16 13.62 -8.62
CA SER A 16 -9.19 12.50 -7.68
C SER A 16 -9.18 12.97 -6.22
N ILE A 17 -8.41 14.01 -5.90
CA ILE A 17 -8.37 14.59 -4.54
C ILE A 17 -9.69 15.26 -4.16
N LEU A 18 -10.36 15.94 -5.10
CA LEU A 18 -11.67 16.52 -4.84
C LEU A 18 -12.75 15.44 -4.68
N SER A 19 -12.68 14.35 -5.42
CA SER A 19 -13.53 13.17 -5.22
C SER A 19 -13.29 12.54 -3.85
N LEU A 20 -12.02 12.36 -3.46
CA LEU A 20 -11.66 11.91 -2.11
C LEU A 20 -12.28 12.81 -1.04
N LYS A 21 -12.14 14.14 -1.16
CA LYS A 21 -12.75 15.09 -0.22
C LYS A 21 -14.25 14.86 -0.08
N ALA A 22 -14.97 14.80 -1.18
CA ALA A 22 -16.42 14.60 -1.18
C ALA A 22 -16.83 13.27 -0.53
N ILE A 23 -16.08 12.18 -0.83
CA ILE A 23 -16.30 10.86 -0.23
C ILE A 23 -16.09 10.91 1.29
N VAL A 24 -14.97 11.46 1.74
CA VAL A 24 -14.62 11.52 3.17
C VAL A 24 -15.63 12.36 3.94
N GLU A 25 -15.98 13.55 3.45
CA GLU A 25 -16.94 14.43 4.11
C GLU A 25 -18.33 13.78 4.20
N LYS A 26 -18.84 13.15 3.13
CA LYS A 26 -20.09 12.39 3.11
C LYS A 26 -20.09 11.23 4.14
N GLN A 27 -18.97 10.50 4.25
CA GLN A 27 -18.86 9.40 5.23
C GLN A 27 -18.75 9.94 6.66
N ALA A 28 -18.02 11.03 6.84
CA ALA A 28 -17.84 11.67 8.13
C ALA A 28 -19.14 12.27 8.71
N GLU A 29 -20.14 12.60 7.91
CA GLU A 29 -21.47 13.01 8.38
C GLU A 29 -22.14 11.92 9.23
N LYS A 30 -21.89 10.66 8.92
CA LYS A 30 -22.56 9.52 9.54
C LYS A 30 -21.82 9.02 10.79
N GLN A 31 -20.49 8.95 10.73
CA GLN A 31 -19.67 8.42 11.82
C GLN A 31 -18.22 8.89 11.69
N PRO A 32 -17.42 8.82 12.76
CA PRO A 32 -15.97 9.12 12.67
C PRO A 32 -15.27 8.22 11.65
N VAL A 33 -14.34 8.82 10.90
CA VAL A 33 -13.55 8.11 9.89
C VAL A 33 -12.07 8.33 10.09
N ILE A 34 -11.28 7.28 9.89
CA ILE A 34 -9.82 7.38 9.78
C ILE A 34 -9.46 7.19 8.30
N VAL A 35 -8.76 8.17 7.74
CA VAL A 35 -8.39 8.23 6.34
C VAL A 35 -6.89 8.00 6.20
N VAL A 36 -6.51 6.92 5.53
CA VAL A 36 -5.12 6.59 5.21
C VAL A 36 -4.85 6.92 3.75
N VAL A 37 -3.85 7.74 3.48
CA VAL A 37 -3.49 8.13 2.11
C VAL A 37 -2.09 7.68 1.74
N SER A 38 -1.92 7.31 0.47
CA SER A 38 -0.63 7.05 -0.17
C SER A 38 0.01 8.35 -0.66
N ALA A 39 1.26 8.29 -1.11
CA ALA A 39 1.89 9.36 -1.89
C ALA A 39 1.07 9.70 -3.13
N LEU A 40 1.20 10.91 -3.67
CA LEU A 40 0.62 11.26 -4.98
C LEU A 40 1.12 10.29 -6.05
N GLY A 41 0.23 9.86 -6.94
CA GLY A 41 0.54 8.85 -7.97
C GLY A 41 1.85 9.12 -8.71
N GLY A 42 2.77 8.13 -8.71
CA GLY A 42 4.09 8.20 -9.32
C GLY A 42 5.17 8.94 -8.50
N ILE A 43 4.83 9.57 -7.37
CA ILE A 43 5.83 10.30 -6.56
C ILE A 43 6.81 9.35 -5.89
N THR A 44 6.38 8.20 -5.39
CA THR A 44 7.29 7.22 -4.79
C THR A 44 8.38 6.77 -5.77
N ASP A 45 8.00 6.47 -7.01
CA ASP A 45 8.95 6.09 -8.07
C ASP A 45 9.90 7.24 -8.40
N LYS A 46 9.39 8.47 -8.47
CA LYS A 46 10.21 9.67 -8.67
C LYS A 46 11.20 9.91 -7.54
N LEU A 47 10.77 9.74 -6.29
CA LEU A 47 11.66 9.85 -5.12
C LEU A 47 12.83 8.85 -5.20
N ILE A 48 12.54 7.61 -5.58
CA ILE A 48 13.56 6.58 -5.77
C ILE A 48 14.47 6.91 -6.95
N ALA A 49 13.91 7.25 -8.10
CA ALA A 49 14.70 7.58 -9.30
C ALA A 49 15.63 8.77 -9.05
N THR A 50 15.14 9.85 -8.43
CA THR A 50 15.94 11.03 -8.06
C THR A 50 17.06 10.68 -7.09
N SER A 51 16.82 9.77 -6.13
CA SER A 51 17.87 9.30 -5.21
C SER A 51 18.98 8.54 -5.94
N GLN A 52 18.66 7.80 -7.00
CA GLN A 52 19.64 7.10 -7.83
C GLN A 52 20.47 8.05 -8.70
N LEU A 53 19.88 9.16 -9.17
CA LEU A 53 20.62 10.21 -9.86
C LEU A 53 21.62 10.88 -8.90
N ALA A 54 21.17 11.26 -7.70
CA ALA A 54 22.04 11.83 -6.68
C ALA A 54 23.19 10.88 -6.31
N LEU A 55 22.91 9.58 -6.13
CA LEU A 55 23.92 8.54 -5.85
C LEU A 55 25.01 8.47 -6.91
N LYS A 56 24.64 8.66 -8.18
CA LYS A 56 25.57 8.64 -9.32
C LYS A 56 26.36 9.95 -9.49
N GLY A 57 26.07 10.98 -8.72
CA GLY A 57 26.63 12.32 -8.91
C GLY A 57 26.09 13.04 -10.16
N ASP A 58 24.89 12.66 -10.61
CA ASP A 58 24.25 13.25 -11.77
C ASP A 58 23.44 14.50 -11.33
N ASP A 59 23.85 15.68 -11.80
CA ASP A 59 23.26 16.97 -11.45
C ASP A 59 21.78 17.10 -11.84
N THR A 60 21.27 16.27 -12.76
CA THR A 60 19.86 16.28 -13.16
C THR A 60 18.90 15.90 -12.03
N TRP A 61 19.41 15.36 -10.91
CA TRP A 61 18.57 15.15 -9.72
C TRP A 61 17.91 16.43 -9.22
N LYS A 62 18.53 17.61 -9.46
CA LYS A 62 18.00 18.92 -9.04
C LYS A 62 16.76 19.28 -9.83
N ASP A 63 16.76 18.99 -11.14
CA ASP A 63 15.62 19.27 -12.03
C ASP A 63 14.45 18.35 -11.73
N GLU A 64 14.72 17.04 -11.52
CA GLU A 64 13.69 16.07 -11.10
C GLU A 64 13.11 16.41 -9.73
N PHE A 65 13.95 16.85 -8.79
CA PHE A 65 13.49 17.34 -7.50
C PHE A 65 12.58 18.55 -7.65
N GLN A 66 12.99 19.57 -8.44
CA GLN A 66 12.19 20.77 -8.67
C GLN A 66 10.85 20.45 -9.33
N ALA A 67 10.81 19.53 -10.27
CA ALA A 67 9.57 19.06 -10.90
C ALA A 67 8.60 18.43 -9.88
N MET A 68 9.11 17.74 -8.84
CA MET A 68 8.26 17.26 -7.74
C MET A 68 7.70 18.40 -6.88
N VAL A 69 8.53 19.41 -6.56
CA VAL A 69 8.10 20.62 -5.85
C VAL A 69 6.98 21.32 -6.62
N ASP A 70 7.23 21.63 -7.90
CA ASP A 70 6.28 22.34 -8.75
C ASP A 70 4.93 21.61 -8.88
N ARG A 71 4.97 20.29 -8.98
CA ARG A 71 3.75 19.48 -9.03
C ARG A 71 2.91 19.62 -7.75
N HIS A 72 3.55 19.59 -6.58
CA HIS A 72 2.85 19.72 -5.30
C HIS A 72 2.32 21.15 -5.12
N HIS A 73 3.12 22.16 -5.44
CA HIS A 73 2.70 23.55 -5.38
C HIS A 73 1.51 23.84 -6.28
N LYS A 74 1.57 23.40 -7.55
CA LYS A 74 0.45 23.52 -8.48
C LYS A 74 -0.82 22.86 -7.97
N MET A 75 -0.70 21.68 -7.36
CA MET A 75 -1.82 20.98 -6.74
C MET A 75 -2.42 21.83 -5.61
N ILE A 76 -1.60 22.31 -4.68
CA ILE A 76 -2.02 23.14 -3.54
C ILE A 76 -2.72 24.41 -4.00
N ASP A 77 -2.13 25.13 -4.96
CA ASP A 77 -2.72 26.37 -5.50
C ASP A 77 -4.09 26.14 -6.12
N THR A 78 -4.28 24.99 -6.76
CA THR A 78 -5.54 24.67 -7.44
C THR A 78 -6.66 24.28 -6.46
N ILE A 79 -6.32 23.50 -5.39
CA ILE A 79 -7.35 22.90 -4.53
C ILE A 79 -7.61 23.67 -3.23
N ILE A 80 -6.65 24.49 -2.75
CA ILE A 80 -6.80 25.23 -1.49
C ILE A 80 -7.12 26.70 -1.79
N THR A 81 -8.40 27.04 -1.74
CA THR A 81 -8.89 28.39 -2.05
C THR A 81 -8.71 29.39 -0.88
N ASP A 82 -8.70 28.92 0.37
CA ASP A 82 -8.45 29.76 1.53
C ASP A 82 -6.97 30.14 1.61
N THR A 83 -6.68 31.44 1.45
CA THR A 83 -5.31 31.98 1.39
C THR A 83 -4.51 31.67 2.67
N ARG A 84 -5.13 31.80 3.86
CA ARG A 84 -4.42 31.54 5.13
C ARG A 84 -4.07 30.07 5.31
N LYS A 85 -5.00 29.18 4.93
CA LYS A 85 -4.73 27.73 4.96
C LYS A 85 -3.66 27.35 3.95
N ARG A 86 -3.71 27.94 2.76
CA ARG A 86 -2.74 27.71 1.68
C ARG A 86 -1.33 28.14 2.10
N GLU A 87 -1.15 29.34 2.64
CA GLU A 87 0.14 29.82 3.15
C GLU A 87 0.71 28.92 4.25
N LYS A 88 -0.12 28.50 5.22
CA LYS A 88 0.31 27.57 6.27
C LYS A 88 0.73 26.21 5.67
N LEU A 89 0.01 25.73 4.68
CA LEU A 89 0.33 24.47 4.03
C LEU A 89 1.64 24.57 3.22
N PHE A 90 1.86 25.67 2.50
CA PHE A 90 3.14 25.92 1.83
C PHE A 90 4.30 25.88 2.80
N ASN A 91 4.21 26.56 3.95
CA ASN A 91 5.28 26.52 4.94
C ASN A 91 5.61 25.08 5.41
N VAL A 92 4.61 24.23 5.58
CA VAL A 92 4.82 22.82 5.95
C VAL A 92 5.44 22.03 4.80
N VAL A 93 4.91 22.18 3.60
CA VAL A 93 5.36 21.45 2.41
C VAL A 93 6.77 21.86 2.02
N ASP A 94 7.08 23.15 2.04
CA ASP A 94 8.42 23.68 1.72
C ASP A 94 9.45 23.21 2.75
N SER A 95 9.10 23.21 4.04
CA SER A 95 9.98 22.65 5.08
C SER A 95 10.27 21.16 4.84
N LEU A 96 9.27 20.37 4.39
CA LEU A 96 9.48 18.97 4.04
C LEU A 96 10.38 18.82 2.81
N PHE A 97 10.22 19.66 1.79
CA PHE A 97 11.07 19.65 0.61
C PHE A 97 12.49 20.10 0.91
N ASP A 98 12.70 21.08 1.79
CA ASP A 98 14.05 21.52 2.19
C ASP A 98 14.80 20.41 2.94
N GLN A 99 14.11 19.68 3.83
CA GLN A 99 14.68 18.50 4.48
C GLN A 99 15.05 17.42 3.45
N LEU A 100 14.16 17.12 2.51
CA LEU A 100 14.40 16.13 1.45
C LEU A 100 15.55 16.55 0.53
N ARG A 101 15.62 17.83 0.15
CA ARG A 101 16.74 18.39 -0.63
C ARG A 101 18.06 18.17 0.08
N SER A 102 18.11 18.42 1.39
CA SER A 102 19.32 18.22 2.19
C SER A 102 19.77 16.76 2.20
N ILE A 103 18.83 15.79 2.23
CA ILE A 103 19.15 14.37 2.14
C ILE A 103 19.71 14.02 0.76
N TYR A 104 19.05 14.47 -0.33
CA TYR A 104 19.57 14.25 -1.69
C TYR A 104 20.96 14.85 -1.89
N PHE A 105 21.18 16.06 -1.40
CA PHE A 105 22.48 16.72 -1.47
C PHE A 105 23.56 15.94 -0.70
N GLY A 106 23.20 15.40 0.49
CA GLY A 106 24.10 14.50 1.23
C GLY A 106 24.47 13.25 0.42
N VAL A 107 23.47 12.57 -0.16
CA VAL A 107 23.69 11.39 -1.04
C VAL A 107 24.56 11.75 -2.24
N TYR A 108 24.31 12.91 -2.87
CA TYR A 108 25.08 13.41 -4.01
C TYR A 108 26.55 13.65 -3.66
N LEU A 109 26.84 14.19 -2.46
CA LEU A 109 28.22 14.49 -2.05
C LEU A 109 29.02 13.24 -1.64
N ILE A 110 28.36 12.29 -0.96
CA ILE A 110 29.04 11.11 -0.41
C ILE A 110 29.00 9.89 -1.34
N HIS A 111 28.19 9.94 -2.40
CA HIS A 111 27.94 8.82 -3.33
C HIS A 111 27.57 7.51 -2.63
N ASP A 112 26.79 7.63 -1.54
CA ASP A 112 26.25 6.47 -0.80
C ASP A 112 24.76 6.65 -0.52
N LEU A 113 24.01 5.56 -0.71
CA LEU A 113 22.56 5.49 -0.46
C LEU A 113 22.24 4.20 0.30
N SER A 114 22.31 4.28 1.61
CA SER A 114 21.91 3.16 2.45
C SER A 114 20.39 2.90 2.35
N LYS A 115 19.98 1.67 2.67
CA LYS A 115 18.55 1.33 2.77
C LYS A 115 17.78 2.26 3.71
N LYS A 116 18.37 2.63 4.84
CA LYS A 116 17.82 3.58 5.80
C LYS A 116 17.58 4.96 5.18
N THR A 117 18.58 5.47 4.43
CA THR A 117 18.44 6.76 3.73
C THR A 117 17.34 6.69 2.68
N GLN A 118 17.25 5.59 1.95
CA GLN A 118 16.20 5.38 0.96
C GLN A 118 14.80 5.31 1.62
N ASP A 119 14.66 4.58 2.75
CA ASP A 119 13.40 4.51 3.50
C ASP A 119 12.98 5.90 4.01
N ALA A 120 13.93 6.72 4.46
CA ALA A 120 13.68 8.10 4.84
C ALA A 120 13.19 8.95 3.65
N ILE A 121 13.87 8.87 2.50
CA ILE A 121 13.49 9.60 1.26
C ILE A 121 12.06 9.25 0.83
N VAL A 122 11.72 7.98 0.70
CA VAL A 122 10.39 7.58 0.22
C VAL A 122 9.27 7.99 1.18
N SER A 123 9.57 8.14 2.47
CA SER A 123 8.58 8.59 3.47
C SER A 123 8.02 9.98 3.21
N TYR A 124 8.73 10.82 2.45
CA TYR A 124 8.25 12.18 2.14
C TYR A 124 7.02 12.16 1.23
N GLY A 125 6.84 11.14 0.40
CA GLY A 125 5.68 11.03 -0.48
C GLY A 125 4.36 11.07 0.29
N GLU A 126 4.20 10.21 1.29
CA GLU A 126 2.99 10.15 2.12
C GLU A 126 2.88 11.31 3.11
N ARG A 127 4.00 11.82 3.60
CA ARG A 127 4.01 13.02 4.47
C ARG A 127 3.51 14.25 3.73
N LEU A 128 3.93 14.46 2.48
CA LEU A 128 3.48 15.55 1.62
C LEU A 128 1.98 15.40 1.29
N SER A 129 1.57 14.28 0.72
CA SER A 129 0.19 14.05 0.31
C SER A 129 -0.80 14.14 1.47
N SER A 130 -0.45 13.56 2.62
CA SER A 130 -1.33 13.56 3.80
C SER A 130 -1.55 14.95 4.38
N ASN A 131 -0.54 15.83 4.39
CA ASN A 131 -0.70 17.22 4.83
C ASN A 131 -1.60 18.02 3.87
N ILE A 132 -1.46 17.79 2.56
CA ILE A 132 -2.33 18.41 1.54
C ILE A 132 -3.79 18.01 1.78
N VAL A 133 -4.05 16.70 1.88
CA VAL A 133 -5.42 16.19 2.08
C VAL A 133 -5.99 16.62 3.43
N ALA A 134 -5.19 16.63 4.50
CA ALA A 134 -5.64 17.10 5.83
C ALA A 134 -6.07 18.57 5.83
N THR A 135 -5.38 19.41 5.05
CA THR A 135 -5.73 20.84 4.92
C THR A 135 -7.00 21.05 4.09
N LEU A 136 -7.24 20.18 3.10
CA LEU A 136 -8.37 20.25 2.19
C LEU A 136 -9.67 19.78 2.83
N VAL A 137 -9.64 18.68 3.59
CA VAL A 137 -10.83 18.06 4.19
C VAL A 137 -11.26 18.84 5.44
N GLN A 138 -12.52 19.24 5.49
CA GLN A 138 -13.04 20.04 6.58
C GLN A 138 -13.00 19.27 7.92
N GLY A 139 -12.41 19.90 8.95
CA GLY A 139 -12.35 19.33 10.30
C GLY A 139 -11.39 18.13 10.44
N ALA A 140 -10.56 17.86 9.43
CA ALA A 140 -9.58 16.81 9.51
C ALA A 140 -8.45 17.17 10.49
N ARG A 141 -8.06 16.19 11.33
CA ARG A 141 -6.86 16.26 12.17
C ARG A 141 -5.83 15.30 11.62
N TRP A 142 -4.62 15.81 11.40
CA TRP A 142 -3.49 15.01 10.91
C TRP A 142 -2.78 14.30 12.05
N PHE A 143 -2.40 13.03 11.83
CA PHE A 143 -1.67 12.20 12.77
C PHE A 143 -0.46 11.56 12.07
N ASP A 144 0.70 11.63 12.67
CA ASP A 144 1.91 11.03 12.14
C ASP A 144 1.93 9.51 12.42
N SER A 145 1.85 8.68 11.37
CA SER A 145 1.86 7.23 11.56
C SER A 145 3.16 6.70 12.19
N ARG A 146 4.28 7.41 12.08
CA ARG A 146 5.55 7.06 12.72
C ARG A 146 5.48 7.05 14.24
N GLU A 147 4.52 7.79 14.82
CA GLU A 147 4.32 7.82 16.27
C GLU A 147 3.73 6.52 16.80
N PHE A 148 2.90 5.83 16.00
CA PHE A 148 2.14 4.67 16.46
C PHE A 148 2.31 3.40 15.61
N ILE A 149 2.82 3.45 14.38
CA ILE A 149 3.19 2.26 13.60
C ILE A 149 4.66 1.96 13.85
N LYS A 150 4.93 0.90 14.61
CA LYS A 150 6.28 0.53 15.03
C LYS A 150 6.74 -0.77 14.38
N THR A 151 8.01 -0.78 13.98
CA THR A 151 8.67 -1.95 13.42
C THR A 151 9.85 -2.37 14.29
N VAL A 152 10.31 -3.59 14.08
CA VAL A 152 11.57 -4.12 14.58
C VAL A 152 12.35 -4.71 13.41
N GLN A 153 13.66 -4.56 13.44
CA GLN A 153 14.50 -5.19 12.44
C GLN A 153 14.74 -6.67 12.80
N LYS A 154 14.37 -7.58 11.89
CA LYS A 154 14.59 -9.01 12.05
C LYS A 154 15.03 -9.61 10.71
N ASN A 155 16.19 -10.27 10.70
CA ASN A 155 16.75 -10.85 9.47
C ASN A 155 16.82 -9.83 8.31
N HIS A 156 17.32 -8.63 8.56
CA HIS A 156 17.41 -7.50 7.60
C HIS A 156 16.07 -7.03 7.00
N LYS A 157 14.94 -7.41 7.62
CA LYS A 157 13.59 -6.95 7.24
C LYS A 157 12.95 -6.19 8.38
N ASN A 158 12.24 -5.13 8.03
CA ASN A 158 11.39 -4.39 8.97
C ASN A 158 10.09 -5.18 9.15
N ILE A 159 9.85 -5.68 10.36
CA ILE A 159 8.65 -6.45 10.72
C ILE A 159 7.83 -5.61 11.69
N LEU A 160 6.51 -5.60 11.50
CA LEU A 160 5.60 -4.89 12.38
C LEU A 160 5.70 -5.43 13.82
N ASP A 161 5.92 -4.54 14.79
CA ASP A 161 5.67 -4.82 16.20
C ASP A 161 4.17 -4.66 16.48
N SER A 162 3.43 -5.74 16.30
CA SER A 162 1.97 -5.71 16.40
C SER A 162 1.46 -5.34 17.78
N GLU A 163 2.13 -5.79 18.85
CA GLU A 163 1.71 -5.52 20.23
C GLU A 163 1.86 -4.04 20.57
N LEU A 164 3.05 -3.49 20.35
CA LEU A 164 3.33 -2.08 20.60
C LEU A 164 2.47 -1.19 19.71
N THR A 165 2.39 -1.50 18.43
CA THR A 165 1.57 -0.76 17.46
C THR A 165 0.10 -0.72 17.88
N ASN A 166 -0.51 -1.86 18.19
CA ASN A 166 -1.92 -1.91 18.60
C ASN A 166 -2.18 -1.07 19.85
N ARG A 167 -1.28 -1.12 20.84
CA ARG A 167 -1.37 -0.32 22.05
C ARG A 167 -1.29 1.19 21.75
N LEU A 168 -0.33 1.59 20.90
CA LEU A 168 -0.16 2.99 20.52
C LEU A 168 -1.31 3.51 19.67
N VAL A 169 -1.81 2.72 18.70
CA VAL A 169 -2.99 3.07 17.89
C VAL A 169 -4.20 3.32 18.78
N ARG A 170 -4.51 2.42 19.72
CA ARG A 170 -5.63 2.59 20.66
C ARG A 170 -5.47 3.83 21.51
N ARG A 171 -4.25 4.15 21.95
CA ARG A 171 -3.96 5.36 22.71
C ARG A 171 -4.13 6.63 21.88
N THR A 172 -3.60 6.64 20.66
CA THR A 172 -3.63 7.80 19.75
C THR A 172 -5.06 8.16 19.37
N PHE A 173 -5.91 7.16 19.15
CA PHE A 173 -7.29 7.33 18.70
C PHE A 173 -8.33 7.12 19.83
N SER A 174 -7.92 7.25 21.11
CA SER A 174 -8.84 7.19 22.24
C SER A 174 -9.87 8.34 22.25
N ASP A 175 -9.47 9.52 21.78
CA ASP A 175 -10.34 10.66 21.48
C ASP A 175 -10.38 10.85 19.95
N LEU A 176 -11.33 10.18 19.30
CA LEU A 176 -11.40 10.09 17.86
C LEU A 176 -12.07 11.35 17.26
N PRO A 177 -11.33 12.20 16.53
CA PRO A 177 -11.94 13.32 15.82
C PRO A 177 -12.87 12.82 14.70
N ARG A 178 -13.71 13.72 14.20
CA ARG A 178 -14.65 13.39 13.12
C ARG A 178 -13.94 12.82 11.89
N VAL A 179 -12.80 13.41 11.53
CA VAL A 179 -11.90 12.93 10.47
C VAL A 179 -10.48 12.91 11.01
N SER A 180 -9.87 11.73 11.02
CA SER A 180 -8.44 11.55 11.31
C SER A 180 -7.71 11.23 10.01
N LEU A 181 -6.68 12.01 9.66
CA LEU A 181 -5.88 11.77 8.47
C LEU A 181 -4.50 11.24 8.82
N VAL A 182 -4.10 10.17 8.14
CA VAL A 182 -2.89 9.41 8.45
C VAL A 182 -2.09 9.16 7.15
N PRO A 183 -0.78 9.45 7.11
CA PRO A 183 0.09 8.96 6.06
C PRO A 183 0.21 7.44 6.16
N GLY A 184 -0.05 6.73 5.05
CA GLY A 184 0.14 5.30 4.97
C GLY A 184 1.59 4.90 4.80
N PHE A 185 1.91 3.59 4.67
CA PHE A 185 3.21 3.04 4.30
C PHE A 185 4.34 3.27 5.30
N ILE A 186 4.46 4.45 5.89
CA ILE A 186 5.58 4.87 6.73
C ILE A 186 5.40 4.39 8.18
N SER A 187 6.52 4.02 8.79
CA SER A 187 6.62 3.53 10.15
C SER A 187 7.93 3.99 10.80
N MET A 188 8.17 3.58 12.02
CA MET A 188 9.40 3.89 12.75
C MET A 188 9.89 2.66 13.49
N ASP A 189 11.17 2.36 13.40
CA ASP A 189 11.78 1.33 14.21
C ASP A 189 11.71 1.71 15.69
N ARG A 190 11.27 0.78 16.54
CA ARG A 190 11.02 1.04 17.97
C ARG A 190 12.29 1.25 18.78
N ASP A 191 13.39 0.65 18.35
CA ASP A 191 14.65 0.59 19.12
C ASP A 191 15.60 1.72 18.67
N SER A 192 15.74 1.94 17.36
CA SER A 192 16.63 2.97 16.79
C SER A 192 15.96 4.31 16.53
N ASN A 193 14.62 4.38 16.55
CA ASN A 193 13.84 5.55 16.11
C ASN A 193 14.12 5.98 14.66
N GLU A 194 14.55 5.05 13.83
CA GLU A 194 14.78 5.27 12.40
C GLU A 194 13.47 5.14 11.61
N ILE A 195 13.35 5.98 10.57
CA ILE A 195 12.21 5.88 9.67
C ILE A 195 12.33 4.58 8.89
N THR A 196 11.25 3.80 8.93
CA THR A 196 11.09 2.55 8.20
C THR A 196 9.81 2.60 7.37
N ASN A 197 9.58 1.58 6.56
CA ASN A 197 8.34 1.43 5.82
C ASN A 197 7.83 -0.01 5.87
N LEU A 198 6.55 -0.18 5.57
CA LEU A 198 5.86 -1.46 5.60
C LEU A 198 5.99 -2.27 4.29
N GLY A 199 6.81 -1.79 3.35
CA GLY A 199 7.02 -2.45 2.07
C GLY A 199 5.85 -2.31 1.09
N ARG A 200 5.81 -3.22 0.11
CA ARG A 200 4.77 -3.21 -0.93
C ARG A 200 3.38 -3.28 -0.32
N GLY A 201 2.45 -2.45 -0.81
CA GLY A 201 1.09 -2.35 -0.27
C GLY A 201 1.03 -1.72 1.13
N GLY A 202 2.10 -1.05 1.57
CA GLY A 202 2.23 -0.55 2.93
C GLY A 202 1.13 0.40 3.38
N SER A 203 0.53 1.19 2.48
CA SER A 203 -0.61 2.05 2.82
C SER A 203 -1.88 1.24 3.09
N ASP A 204 -2.13 0.16 2.34
CA ASP A 204 -3.22 -0.78 2.61
C ASP A 204 -2.98 -1.46 3.96
N TYR A 205 -1.72 -1.86 4.20
CA TYR A 205 -1.33 -2.50 5.46
C TYR A 205 -1.50 -1.56 6.65
N THR A 206 -1.10 -0.28 6.54
CA THR A 206 -1.35 0.74 7.58
C THR A 206 -2.84 0.82 7.91
N ALA A 207 -3.69 0.88 6.90
CA ALA A 207 -5.15 0.96 7.07
C ALA A 207 -5.71 -0.30 7.74
N ALA A 208 -5.26 -1.49 7.33
CA ALA A 208 -5.67 -2.76 7.92
C ALA A 208 -5.21 -2.91 9.39
N ILE A 209 -3.99 -2.48 9.72
CA ILE A 209 -3.47 -2.45 11.09
C ILE A 209 -4.35 -1.55 11.98
N ILE A 210 -4.63 -0.33 11.52
CA ILE A 210 -5.47 0.62 12.27
C ILE A 210 -6.89 0.06 12.44
N ALA A 211 -7.48 -0.47 11.36
CA ALA A 211 -8.82 -1.07 11.40
C ALA A 211 -8.89 -2.23 12.40
N ALA A 212 -7.90 -3.13 12.39
CA ALA A 212 -7.83 -4.26 13.31
C ALA A 212 -7.57 -3.83 14.77
N ALA A 213 -6.70 -2.84 15.00
CA ALA A 213 -6.39 -2.35 16.34
C ALA A 213 -7.57 -1.67 17.04
N LEU A 214 -8.45 -1.03 16.26
CA LEU A 214 -9.61 -0.27 16.75
C LEU A 214 -10.95 -1.00 16.57
N ASP A 215 -10.93 -2.26 16.14
CA ASP A 215 -12.12 -3.06 15.85
C ASP A 215 -13.13 -2.29 14.97
N ALA A 216 -12.64 -1.76 13.83
CA ALA A 216 -13.44 -0.95 12.90
C ALA A 216 -14.62 -1.77 12.30
N ASP A 217 -15.73 -1.09 11.98
CA ASP A 217 -16.88 -1.73 11.36
C ASP A 217 -16.58 -2.25 9.94
N ILE A 218 -15.70 -1.55 9.22
CA ILE A 218 -15.31 -1.88 7.84
C ILE A 218 -14.01 -1.15 7.47
N LEU A 219 -13.20 -1.78 6.62
CA LEU A 219 -12.10 -1.18 5.89
C LEU A 219 -12.53 -0.93 4.44
N GLU A 220 -12.58 0.31 3.99
CA GLU A 220 -12.83 0.65 2.59
C GLU A 220 -11.52 0.98 1.87
N ILE A 221 -11.25 0.28 0.77
CA ILE A 221 -10.08 0.52 -0.10
C ILE A 221 -10.58 1.21 -1.37
N TRP A 222 -10.25 2.49 -1.50
CA TRP A 222 -10.59 3.33 -2.62
C TRP A 222 -9.44 3.36 -3.62
N THR A 223 -9.74 2.97 -4.87
CA THR A 223 -8.80 2.80 -5.97
C THR A 223 -9.42 3.31 -7.27
N ASP A 224 -8.87 2.94 -8.43
CA ASP A 224 -9.32 3.34 -9.76
C ASP A 224 -10.16 2.28 -10.49
N VAL A 225 -10.57 1.23 -9.79
CA VAL A 225 -11.46 0.18 -10.34
C VAL A 225 -12.72 0.03 -9.47
N ASP A 226 -13.82 -0.39 -10.09
CA ASP A 226 -15.12 -0.55 -9.41
C ASP A 226 -15.15 -1.72 -8.41
N GLY A 227 -14.07 -2.48 -8.27
CA GLY A 227 -13.96 -3.64 -7.40
C GLY A 227 -13.15 -4.74 -8.04
N PHE A 228 -13.27 -5.95 -7.53
CA PHE A 228 -12.73 -7.13 -8.18
C PHE A 228 -13.57 -7.49 -9.40
N MET A 229 -12.91 -7.68 -10.53
CA MET A 229 -13.56 -8.03 -11.78
C MET A 229 -13.50 -9.54 -12.03
N THR A 230 -14.48 -10.08 -12.74
CA THR A 230 -14.53 -11.51 -13.13
C THR A 230 -13.36 -11.92 -14.04
N ALA A 231 -12.73 -10.97 -14.72
CA ALA A 231 -11.48 -11.11 -15.48
C ALA A 231 -10.82 -9.74 -15.65
N ASP A 232 -9.59 -9.70 -16.19
CA ASP A 232 -8.94 -8.43 -16.54
C ASP A 232 -9.74 -7.71 -17.65
N PRO A 233 -10.35 -6.53 -17.40
CA PRO A 233 -11.18 -5.82 -18.37
C PRO A 233 -10.38 -5.31 -19.58
N ARG A 234 -9.04 -5.26 -19.49
CA ARG A 234 -8.18 -4.91 -20.61
C ARG A 234 -8.13 -6.05 -21.65
N VAL A 235 -8.31 -7.29 -21.19
CA VAL A 235 -8.30 -8.51 -22.03
C VAL A 235 -9.75 -8.93 -22.36
N ILE A 236 -10.63 -8.97 -21.36
CA ILE A 236 -12.02 -9.44 -21.50
C ILE A 236 -12.98 -8.26 -21.30
N LYS A 237 -13.48 -7.71 -22.40
CA LYS A 237 -14.34 -6.52 -22.39
C LYS A 237 -15.69 -6.71 -21.70
N THR A 238 -16.16 -7.95 -21.58
CA THR A 238 -17.41 -8.33 -20.90
C THR A 238 -17.21 -8.63 -19.43
N ALA A 239 -16.01 -8.42 -18.87
CA ALA A 239 -15.76 -8.55 -17.45
C ALA A 239 -16.64 -7.57 -16.66
N TYR A 240 -17.18 -8.04 -15.54
CA TYR A 240 -18.01 -7.26 -14.64
C TYR A 240 -17.54 -7.39 -13.19
N THR A 241 -17.97 -6.48 -12.32
CA THR A 241 -17.58 -6.46 -10.91
C THR A 241 -18.21 -7.61 -10.15
N ILE A 242 -17.40 -8.28 -9.33
CA ILE A 242 -17.83 -9.32 -8.40
C ILE A 242 -18.35 -8.63 -7.14
N ASN A 243 -19.60 -8.88 -6.75
CA ASN A 243 -20.21 -8.20 -5.60
C ASN A 243 -19.63 -8.68 -4.26
N GLU A 244 -19.39 -9.99 -4.12
CA GLU A 244 -18.91 -10.60 -2.87
C GLU A 244 -17.80 -11.62 -3.11
N LEU A 245 -16.78 -11.56 -2.25
CA LEU A 245 -15.69 -12.54 -2.19
C LEU A 245 -15.41 -12.93 -0.74
N SER A 246 -15.01 -14.17 -0.51
CA SER A 246 -14.36 -14.55 0.73
C SER A 246 -12.94 -13.99 0.78
N TYR A 247 -12.34 -13.92 1.97
CA TYR A 247 -10.93 -13.52 2.10
C TYR A 247 -10.00 -14.42 1.30
N ILE A 248 -10.28 -15.73 1.27
CA ILE A 248 -9.47 -16.71 0.54
C ILE A 248 -9.57 -16.46 -0.96
N GLU A 249 -10.76 -16.29 -1.52
CA GLU A 249 -10.95 -16.00 -2.95
C GLU A 249 -10.27 -14.69 -3.36
N ALA A 250 -10.39 -13.65 -2.54
CA ALA A 250 -9.72 -12.38 -2.81
C ALA A 250 -8.18 -12.51 -2.78
N MET A 251 -7.63 -13.29 -1.84
CA MET A 251 -6.20 -13.58 -1.77
C MET A 251 -5.72 -14.36 -3.01
N GLU A 252 -6.45 -15.39 -3.41
CA GLU A 252 -6.10 -16.19 -4.60
C GLU A 252 -6.12 -15.35 -5.87
N LEU A 253 -7.17 -14.55 -6.10
CA LEU A 253 -7.23 -13.65 -7.25
C LEU A 253 -6.07 -12.67 -7.26
N CYS A 254 -5.70 -12.11 -6.10
CA CYS A 254 -4.58 -11.16 -6.01
C CYS A 254 -3.21 -11.82 -6.21
N ASN A 255 -3.01 -13.03 -5.68
CA ASN A 255 -1.77 -13.77 -5.87
C ASN A 255 -1.55 -14.14 -7.34
N PHE A 256 -2.63 -14.40 -8.06
CA PHE A 256 -2.60 -14.77 -9.48
C PHE A 256 -2.88 -13.60 -10.44
N GLY A 257 -2.61 -12.35 -10.03
CA GLY A 257 -2.49 -11.21 -10.94
C GLY A 257 -3.53 -10.11 -10.83
N ALA A 258 -4.60 -10.27 -10.07
CA ALA A 258 -5.54 -9.18 -9.79
C ALA A 258 -4.87 -8.15 -8.87
N LYS A 259 -4.35 -7.04 -9.44
CA LYS A 259 -3.61 -6.00 -8.69
C LYS A 259 -4.54 -5.02 -7.95
N VAL A 260 -5.55 -5.54 -7.25
CA VAL A 260 -6.55 -4.73 -6.56
C VAL A 260 -6.15 -4.44 -5.12
N ILE A 261 -5.71 -5.48 -4.40
CA ILE A 261 -5.23 -5.39 -3.01
C ILE A 261 -3.93 -6.19 -2.91
N TYR A 262 -3.04 -5.78 -2.01
CA TYR A 262 -1.85 -6.59 -1.71
C TYR A 262 -2.20 -7.65 -0.65
N PRO A 263 -2.09 -8.97 -0.93
CA PRO A 263 -2.59 -10.03 -0.06
C PRO A 263 -2.17 -9.97 1.41
N PRO A 264 -0.91 -9.66 1.78
CA PRO A 264 -0.50 -9.56 3.17
C PRO A 264 -1.28 -8.52 3.99
N THR A 265 -1.91 -7.53 3.32
CA THR A 265 -2.67 -6.47 4.00
C THR A 265 -4.01 -6.94 4.55
N ILE A 266 -4.54 -8.02 4.00
CA ILE A 266 -5.84 -8.57 4.40
C ILE A 266 -5.75 -9.26 5.77
N TYR A 267 -4.58 -9.78 6.15
CA TYR A 267 -4.40 -10.61 7.33
C TYR A 267 -4.88 -9.98 8.66
N PRO A 268 -4.54 -8.71 9.01
CA PRO A 268 -4.99 -8.12 10.27
C PRO A 268 -6.51 -8.04 10.39
N VAL A 269 -7.20 -7.66 9.31
CA VAL A 269 -8.66 -7.50 9.31
C VAL A 269 -9.38 -8.84 9.18
N CYS A 270 -8.76 -9.82 8.49
CA CYS A 270 -9.29 -11.18 8.37
C CYS A 270 -9.40 -11.87 9.74
N ILE A 271 -8.36 -11.80 10.58
CA ILE A 271 -8.38 -12.36 11.95
C ILE A 271 -9.50 -11.75 12.80
N LYS A 272 -9.80 -10.49 12.59
CA LYS A 272 -10.83 -9.75 13.30
C LYS A 272 -12.22 -9.87 12.67
N ASN A 273 -12.35 -10.58 11.56
CA ASN A 273 -13.57 -10.65 10.76
C ASN A 273 -14.12 -9.27 10.34
N ILE A 274 -13.24 -8.30 10.14
CA ILE A 274 -13.61 -6.95 9.69
C ILE A 274 -13.77 -6.98 8.17
N PRO A 275 -14.95 -6.69 7.63
CA PRO A 275 -15.17 -6.70 6.19
C PRO A 275 -14.32 -5.64 5.48
N ILE A 276 -13.87 -5.96 4.26
CA ILE A 276 -13.20 -5.03 3.37
C ILE A 276 -14.14 -4.70 2.23
N ARG A 277 -14.21 -3.44 1.83
CA ARG A 277 -14.93 -3.02 0.62
C ARG A 277 -13.98 -2.31 -0.33
N VAL A 278 -13.89 -2.81 -1.56
CA VAL A 278 -13.13 -2.15 -2.64
C VAL A 278 -14.08 -1.27 -3.42
N LYS A 279 -13.72 -0.01 -3.59
CA LYS A 279 -14.53 1.02 -4.27
C LYS A 279 -13.70 1.86 -5.22
N ASN A 280 -14.39 2.45 -6.20
CA ASN A 280 -13.77 3.34 -7.17
C ASN A 280 -13.89 4.81 -6.73
N THR A 281 -12.77 5.51 -6.65
CA THR A 281 -12.72 6.94 -6.33
C THR A 281 -13.38 7.80 -7.41
N PHE A 282 -13.35 7.35 -8.66
CA PHE A 282 -13.94 8.04 -9.81
C PHE A 282 -15.41 7.66 -10.08
N ASN A 283 -15.89 6.58 -9.44
CA ASN A 283 -17.27 6.12 -9.50
C ASN A 283 -17.77 5.74 -8.09
N PRO A 284 -17.89 6.72 -7.17
CA PRO A 284 -18.17 6.45 -5.75
C PRO A 284 -19.55 5.85 -5.49
N GLU A 285 -20.49 5.97 -6.42
CA GLU A 285 -21.83 5.38 -6.30
C GLU A 285 -21.86 3.88 -6.66
N ALA A 286 -20.85 3.36 -7.37
CA ALA A 286 -20.71 1.91 -7.56
C ALA A 286 -20.63 1.18 -6.21
N GLU A 287 -21.32 0.05 -6.10
CA GLU A 287 -21.36 -0.73 -4.85
C GLU A 287 -19.99 -1.28 -4.46
N GLY A 288 -19.17 -1.62 -5.45
CA GLY A 288 -17.86 -2.22 -5.25
C GLY A 288 -17.93 -3.72 -4.94
N THR A 289 -16.81 -4.25 -4.47
CA THR A 289 -16.71 -5.64 -3.98
C THR A 289 -16.60 -5.66 -2.48
N ILE A 290 -17.46 -6.42 -1.81
CA ILE A 290 -17.35 -6.71 -0.38
C ILE A 290 -16.58 -8.02 -0.17
N ILE A 291 -15.59 -8.00 0.74
CA ILE A 291 -14.79 -9.16 1.12
C ILE A 291 -15.08 -9.45 2.59
N LYS A 292 -15.59 -10.64 2.89
CA LYS A 292 -16.02 -11.05 4.24
C LYS A 292 -15.78 -12.54 4.48
N ALA A 293 -15.86 -12.99 5.73
CA ALA A 293 -15.58 -14.38 6.09
C ALA A 293 -16.60 -15.36 5.51
N LYS A 294 -17.89 -14.99 5.51
CA LYS A 294 -18.99 -15.81 4.98
C LYS A 294 -19.67 -15.08 3.84
N ILE A 295 -19.88 -15.78 2.73
CA ILE A 295 -20.54 -15.27 1.54
C ILE A 295 -21.98 -15.75 1.55
N ASP A 296 -22.93 -14.86 1.26
CA ASP A 296 -24.35 -15.22 1.30
C ASP A 296 -24.82 -15.93 0.03
N ASN A 297 -24.10 -15.80 -1.07
CA ASN A 297 -24.46 -16.40 -2.36
C ASN A 297 -23.25 -17.06 -3.04
N ASP A 298 -23.07 -18.36 -2.80
CA ASP A 298 -21.99 -19.18 -3.37
C ASP A 298 -22.46 -20.07 -4.55
N SER A 299 -23.45 -19.60 -5.32
CA SER A 299 -24.10 -20.37 -6.38
C SER A 299 -23.26 -20.53 -7.66
N LYS A 300 -22.20 -19.73 -7.83
CA LYS A 300 -21.36 -19.78 -9.05
C LYS A 300 -20.10 -20.61 -8.78
N PRO A 301 -19.86 -21.70 -9.54
CA PRO A 301 -18.66 -22.54 -9.40
C PRO A 301 -17.36 -21.80 -9.76
N ILE A 302 -17.45 -20.77 -10.63
CA ILE A 302 -16.32 -19.90 -11.02
C ILE A 302 -16.76 -18.45 -10.83
N LYS A 303 -16.05 -17.70 -9.98
CA LYS A 303 -16.33 -16.28 -9.69
C LYS A 303 -15.46 -15.34 -10.53
N GLY A 304 -14.23 -15.72 -10.77
CA GLY A 304 -13.28 -14.90 -11.53
C GLY A 304 -12.09 -15.71 -12.02
N ILE A 305 -11.39 -15.15 -12.99
CA ILE A 305 -10.17 -15.69 -13.57
C ILE A 305 -9.13 -14.58 -13.54
N SER A 306 -7.98 -14.87 -12.97
CA SER A 306 -6.80 -13.99 -12.99
C SER A 306 -5.64 -14.67 -13.71
N SER A 307 -4.69 -13.88 -14.18
CA SER A 307 -3.52 -14.39 -14.90
C SER A 307 -2.25 -13.63 -14.51
N ILE A 308 -1.14 -14.32 -14.47
CA ILE A 308 0.18 -13.76 -14.26
C ILE A 308 0.96 -13.91 -15.58
N ASN A 309 1.62 -12.82 -16.00
CA ASN A 309 2.52 -12.83 -17.13
C ASN A 309 3.98 -12.98 -16.67
N GLY A 310 4.85 -13.47 -17.55
CA GLY A 310 6.28 -13.59 -17.28
C GLY A 310 6.63 -14.71 -16.31
N THR A 311 5.84 -15.79 -16.27
CA THR A 311 6.09 -16.96 -15.44
C THR A 311 6.87 -18.03 -16.23
N THR A 312 7.67 -18.80 -15.48
CA THR A 312 8.39 -19.95 -16.02
C THR A 312 8.01 -21.22 -15.28
N LEU A 313 7.74 -22.30 -15.99
CA LEU A 313 7.53 -23.62 -15.42
C LEU A 313 8.84 -24.41 -15.50
N ILE A 314 9.43 -24.73 -14.34
CA ILE A 314 10.62 -25.58 -14.22
C ILE A 314 10.15 -26.98 -13.84
N THR A 315 10.43 -27.98 -14.67
CA THR A 315 10.15 -29.37 -14.35
C THR A 315 11.44 -30.14 -14.14
N VAL A 316 11.63 -30.68 -12.95
CA VAL A 316 12.76 -31.55 -12.58
C VAL A 316 12.27 -32.98 -12.63
N THR A 317 12.89 -33.80 -13.48
CA THR A 317 12.50 -35.20 -13.70
C THR A 317 13.70 -36.12 -13.51
N GLY A 318 13.48 -37.31 -12.94
CA GLY A 318 14.52 -38.33 -12.82
C GLY A 318 14.04 -39.55 -12.06
N LEU A 319 14.26 -40.73 -12.62
CA LEU A 319 13.96 -41.99 -11.93
C LEU A 319 14.74 -42.17 -10.63
N SER A 320 15.94 -41.57 -10.55
CA SER A 320 16.78 -41.55 -9.34
C SER A 320 16.24 -40.64 -8.21
N MET A 321 15.16 -39.94 -8.42
CA MET A 321 14.50 -39.12 -7.39
C MET A 321 13.56 -39.96 -6.50
N VAL A 322 13.07 -41.08 -7.02
CA VAL A 322 12.06 -41.93 -6.34
C VAL A 322 12.64 -42.50 -5.04
N GLY A 323 11.96 -42.27 -3.92
CA GLY A 323 12.37 -42.75 -2.60
C GLY A 323 13.58 -42.02 -1.99
N VAL A 324 14.09 -40.95 -2.62
CA VAL A 324 15.25 -40.22 -2.12
C VAL A 324 14.80 -39.03 -1.25
N ILE A 325 15.15 -39.12 0.03
CA ILE A 325 14.82 -38.07 1.01
C ILE A 325 15.55 -36.75 0.68
N GLY A 326 14.82 -35.67 0.67
CA GLY A 326 15.39 -34.31 0.61
C GLY A 326 15.62 -33.75 -0.78
N VAL A 327 15.13 -34.38 -1.86
CA VAL A 327 15.22 -33.88 -3.25
C VAL A 327 14.59 -32.47 -3.33
N ASN A 328 13.36 -32.31 -2.85
CA ASN A 328 12.67 -31.01 -2.87
C ASN A 328 13.40 -29.95 -2.05
N ARG A 329 14.01 -30.31 -0.89
CA ARG A 329 14.84 -29.38 -0.14
C ARG A 329 15.98 -28.82 -1.00
N ARG A 330 16.66 -29.65 -1.74
CA ARG A 330 17.79 -29.23 -2.61
C ARG A 330 17.30 -28.27 -3.71
N ILE A 331 16.16 -28.59 -4.33
CA ILE A 331 15.55 -27.77 -5.38
C ILE A 331 15.16 -26.40 -4.82
N PHE A 332 14.41 -26.36 -3.72
CA PHE A 332 13.95 -25.11 -3.13
C PHE A 332 15.08 -24.28 -2.51
N THR A 333 16.12 -24.93 -1.96
CA THR A 333 17.31 -24.22 -1.48
C THR A 333 18.01 -23.52 -2.66
N ALA A 334 18.20 -24.21 -3.79
CA ALA A 334 18.82 -23.60 -4.97
C ALA A 334 18.02 -22.40 -5.51
N LEU A 335 16.69 -22.50 -5.53
CA LEU A 335 15.83 -21.38 -5.95
C LEU A 335 15.92 -20.21 -4.95
N ALA A 336 15.88 -20.51 -3.66
CA ALA A 336 15.95 -19.49 -2.59
C ALA A 336 17.30 -18.76 -2.58
N ASP A 337 18.41 -19.49 -2.72
CA ASP A 337 19.78 -18.92 -2.75
C ASP A 337 19.98 -17.98 -3.96
N ASN A 338 19.21 -18.18 -5.03
CA ASN A 338 19.21 -17.31 -6.21
C ASN A 338 18.10 -16.25 -6.17
N GLY A 339 17.38 -16.09 -5.06
CA GLY A 339 16.33 -15.08 -4.89
C GLY A 339 15.06 -15.35 -5.74
N ILE A 340 14.87 -16.59 -6.19
CA ILE A 340 13.74 -16.99 -7.04
C ILE A 340 12.55 -17.37 -6.14
N SER A 341 11.43 -16.67 -6.32
CA SER A 341 10.18 -16.92 -5.59
C SER A 341 9.36 -18.00 -6.27
N VAL A 342 8.84 -18.94 -5.51
CA VAL A 342 7.99 -20.03 -5.98
C VAL A 342 6.53 -19.70 -5.66
N PHE A 343 5.63 -19.79 -6.66
CA PHE A 343 4.20 -19.58 -6.48
C PHE A 343 3.34 -20.84 -6.72
N MET A 344 3.90 -21.86 -7.38
CA MET A 344 3.19 -23.12 -7.63
C MET A 344 4.16 -24.30 -7.53
N VAL A 345 3.69 -25.39 -6.91
CA VAL A 345 4.41 -26.66 -6.84
C VAL A 345 3.45 -27.80 -7.17
N SER A 346 3.84 -28.68 -8.08
CA SER A 346 3.11 -29.92 -8.40
C SER A 346 4.11 -31.06 -8.46
N GLN A 347 3.87 -32.11 -7.72
CA GLN A 347 4.71 -33.31 -7.70
C GLN A 347 3.91 -34.54 -8.14
N ALA A 348 4.51 -35.37 -8.97
CA ALA A 348 3.94 -36.67 -9.31
C ALA A 348 3.94 -37.60 -8.08
N SER A 349 2.90 -38.41 -7.93
CA SER A 349 2.81 -39.37 -6.82
C SER A 349 3.95 -40.41 -6.83
N SER A 350 4.54 -40.66 -7.98
CA SER A 350 5.71 -41.52 -8.17
C SER A 350 7.04 -40.85 -7.76
N GLU A 351 7.01 -39.60 -7.29
CA GLU A 351 8.19 -38.80 -6.90
C GLU A 351 9.25 -38.57 -8.00
N ASN A 352 8.98 -39.06 -9.22
CA ASN A 352 9.93 -38.97 -10.32
C ASN A 352 9.92 -37.62 -11.06
N SER A 353 9.00 -36.73 -10.71
CA SER A 353 8.84 -35.41 -11.33
C SER A 353 8.28 -34.40 -10.37
N THR A 354 8.89 -33.20 -10.32
CA THR A 354 8.39 -32.03 -9.62
C THR A 354 8.39 -30.84 -10.55
N SER A 355 7.21 -30.25 -10.76
CA SER A 355 7.02 -29.03 -11.55
C SER A 355 6.84 -27.82 -10.62
N ILE A 356 7.54 -26.74 -10.91
CA ILE A 356 7.64 -25.56 -10.07
C ILE A 356 7.37 -24.34 -10.92
N GLY A 357 6.38 -23.53 -10.54
CA GLY A 357 6.09 -22.22 -11.15
C GLY A 357 6.86 -21.12 -10.45
N VAL A 358 7.64 -20.35 -11.20
CA VAL A 358 8.49 -19.24 -10.74
C VAL A 358 8.25 -17.97 -11.56
#